data_07d48c6049d97080b0c3c8cd9cd321f5
#
_entry.id   07d48c6049d97080b0c3c8cd9cd321f5
#
_cell.length_a   1.000
_cell.length_b   1.000
_cell.length_c   1.000
_cell.angle_alpha   90.00
_cell.angle_beta   90.00
_cell.angle_gamma   90.00
#
_symmetry.space_group_name_H-M   'P 1'
#
loop_
_entity.id
_entity.type
_entity.pdbx_description
1 polymer ?
#
loop_
_entity_poly.entity_id
_entity_poly.type
_entity_poly.pdbx_seq_one_letter_code
_entity_poly.pdbx_strand_id
1 'polypeptide(L)'
;MERQLPYLIQLNRRHRLLVVFFVDNELKEYIATRPDTDEEYYRHVIAEQFAYEQRLIVSTLKNHGILALLTTPENLSVDVINKYLEIKSQTSKSQA
;
A
#
# COMPACT_ATOMS: atom_id res chain seq x y z
N MET A 1 -4.67 10.31 -6.81
CA MET A 1 -4.02 9.19 -7.50
C MET A 1 -4.35 9.14 -8.99
N GLU A 2 -5.56 9.46 -9.39
CA GLU A 2 -5.97 9.40 -10.80
C GLU A 2 -5.13 10.26 -11.72
N ARG A 3 -4.73 11.45 -11.28
CA ARG A 3 -3.89 12.35 -12.09
C ARG A 3 -2.45 11.86 -12.23
N GLN A 4 -1.98 11.10 -11.24
CA GLN A 4 -0.61 10.60 -11.19
C GLN A 4 -0.46 9.24 -11.83
N LEU A 5 -1.56 8.50 -11.96
CA LEU A 5 -1.52 7.12 -12.45
C LEU A 5 -0.92 7.00 -13.85
N PRO A 6 -1.31 7.80 -14.86
CA PRO A 6 -0.68 7.69 -16.17
C PRO A 6 0.82 7.96 -16.14
N TYR A 7 1.26 8.89 -15.30
CA TYR A 7 2.68 9.20 -15.14
C TYR A 7 3.43 8.01 -14.53
N LEU A 8 2.85 7.38 -13.51
CA LEU A 8 3.43 6.21 -12.86
C LEU A 8 3.51 5.02 -13.82
N ILE A 9 2.48 4.81 -14.62
CA ILE A 9 2.47 3.74 -15.63
C ILE A 9 3.61 3.97 -16.63
N GLN A 10 3.78 5.20 -17.08
CA GLN A 10 4.82 5.54 -18.03
C GLN A 10 6.23 5.34 -17.46
N LEU A 11 6.44 5.74 -16.20
CA LEU A 11 7.69 5.51 -15.51
C LEU A 11 7.98 4.02 -15.35
N ASN A 12 6.95 3.24 -15.05
CA ASN A 12 7.09 1.80 -14.84
C ASN A 12 7.50 1.06 -16.11
N ARG A 13 7.20 1.61 -17.27
CA ARG A 13 7.62 1.03 -18.55
C ARG A 13 9.12 1.11 -18.77
N ARG A 14 9.75 2.19 -18.28
CA ARG A 14 11.18 2.42 -18.42
C ARG A 14 12.00 1.84 -17.29
N HIS A 15 11.44 1.86 -16.08
CA HIS A 15 12.12 1.43 -14.87
C HIS A 15 11.14 0.61 -14.05
N ARG A 16 11.67 -0.36 -13.30
CA ARG A 16 10.82 -1.10 -12.37
C ARG A 16 10.51 -0.22 -11.17
N LEU A 17 9.27 0.20 -11.06
CA LEU A 17 8.82 1.15 -10.05
C LEU A 17 8.23 0.43 -8.85
N LEU A 18 8.64 0.83 -7.65
CA LEU A 18 8.02 0.38 -6.41
C LEU A 18 7.48 1.60 -5.67
N VAL A 19 6.17 1.61 -5.46
CA VAL A 19 5.51 2.67 -4.72
C VAL A 19 5.28 2.19 -3.30
N VAL A 20 5.74 2.97 -2.31
CA VAL A 20 5.60 2.61 -0.90
C VAL A 20 4.62 3.57 -0.24
N PHE A 21 3.63 3.00 0.43
CA PHE A 21 2.69 3.75 1.26
C PHE A 21 2.91 3.38 2.72
N PHE A 22 2.95 4.38 3.58
CA PHE A 22 3.09 4.13 5.01
C PHE A 22 1.73 4.03 5.68
N VAL A 23 1.57 3.01 6.50
CA VAL A 23 0.40 2.83 7.35
C VAL A 23 0.66 3.54 8.66
N ASP A 24 -0.31 4.35 9.11
CA ASP A 24 -0.24 4.99 10.40
C ASP A 24 -0.64 3.98 11.48
N ASN A 25 0.31 3.62 12.35
CA ASN A 25 0.06 2.68 13.43
C ASN A 25 -1.00 3.19 14.41
N GLU A 26 -0.99 4.48 14.69
CA GLU A 26 -1.99 5.09 15.57
C GLU A 26 -3.38 4.97 14.97
N LEU A 27 -3.50 5.19 13.66
CA LEU A 27 -4.77 5.03 12.95
C LEU A 27 -5.26 3.59 13.02
N LYS A 28 -4.34 2.63 12.82
CA LYS A 28 -4.65 1.21 12.87
C LYS A 28 -5.14 0.79 14.24
N GLU A 29 -4.48 1.26 15.29
CA GLU A 29 -4.89 1.02 16.68
C GLU A 29 -6.23 1.68 16.97
N TYR A 30 -6.44 2.89 16.48
CA TYR A 30 -7.69 3.61 16.64
C TYR A 30 -8.85 2.85 16.01
N ILE A 31 -8.67 2.31 14.81
CA ILE A 31 -9.70 1.51 14.14
C ILE A 31 -10.06 0.26 14.94
N ALA A 32 -9.07 -0.33 15.63
CA ALA A 32 -9.27 -1.52 16.42
C ALA A 32 -10.01 -1.27 17.73
N THR A 33 -10.08 -0.02 18.20
CA THR A 33 -10.76 0.30 19.45
C THR A 33 -12.26 0.46 19.23
N ARG A 34 -13.02 0.25 20.30
CA ARG A 34 -14.47 0.44 20.25
C ARG A 34 -14.83 1.90 20.51
N PRO A 35 -15.66 2.51 19.64
CA PRO A 35 -16.12 3.87 19.89
C PRO A 35 -17.12 3.92 21.05
N ASP A 36 -16.92 4.85 21.99
CA ASP A 36 -17.80 5.01 23.16
C ASP A 36 -18.81 6.15 23.00
N THR A 37 -18.59 7.07 22.07
CA THR A 37 -19.47 8.21 21.83
C THR A 37 -19.84 8.30 20.37
N ASP A 38 -20.88 9.07 20.06
CA ASP A 38 -21.28 9.31 18.66
C ASP A 38 -20.19 10.02 17.86
N GLU A 39 -19.48 10.95 18.50
CA GLU A 39 -18.37 11.65 17.85
C GLU A 39 -17.23 10.71 17.55
N GLU A 40 -16.89 9.83 18.48
CA GLU A 40 -15.86 8.82 18.27
C GLU A 40 -16.26 7.82 17.19
N TYR A 41 -17.54 7.46 17.15
CA TYR A 41 -18.06 6.59 16.12
C TYR A 41 -17.87 7.21 14.74
N TYR A 42 -18.20 8.50 14.61
CA TYR A 42 -18.05 9.21 13.33
C TYR A 42 -16.59 9.25 12.88
N ARG A 43 -15.69 9.57 13.82
CA ARG A 43 -14.25 9.60 13.52
C ARG A 43 -13.73 8.22 13.13
N HIS A 44 -14.26 7.18 13.78
CA HIS A 44 -13.88 5.81 13.50
C HIS A 44 -14.28 5.40 12.08
N VAL A 45 -15.47 5.79 11.65
CA VAL A 45 -15.96 5.52 10.29
C VAL A 45 -15.07 6.22 9.25
N ILE A 46 -14.67 7.47 9.50
CA ILE A 46 -13.79 8.21 8.60
C ILE A 46 -12.43 7.51 8.51
N ALA A 47 -11.88 7.06 9.65
CA ALA A 47 -10.61 6.36 9.68
C ALA A 47 -10.65 5.04 8.90
N GLU A 48 -11.72 4.28 9.05
CA GLU A 48 -11.91 3.04 8.29
C GLU A 48 -12.00 3.30 6.79
N GLN A 49 -12.71 4.36 6.41
CA GLN A 49 -12.84 4.75 5.01
C GLN A 49 -11.48 5.13 4.41
N PHE A 50 -10.69 5.88 5.15
CA PHE A 50 -9.34 6.25 4.71
C PHE A 50 -8.46 5.01 4.48
N ALA A 51 -8.50 4.06 5.41
CA ALA A 51 -7.73 2.82 5.28
C ALA A 51 -8.19 2.00 4.07
N TYR A 52 -9.50 1.96 3.84
CA TYR A 52 -10.08 1.26 2.69
C TYR A 52 -9.62 1.90 1.37
N GLU A 53 -9.68 3.23 1.28
CA GLU A 53 -9.25 3.94 0.08
C GLU A 53 -7.77 3.71 -0.21
N GLN A 54 -6.94 3.65 0.82
CA GLN A 54 -5.52 3.37 0.68
C GLN A 54 -5.28 1.98 0.08
N ARG A 55 -6.04 0.99 0.54
CA ARG A 55 -5.96 -0.36 -0.03
C ARG A 55 -6.44 -0.41 -1.48
N LEU A 56 -7.45 0.39 -1.83
CA LEU A 56 -7.91 0.48 -3.21
C LEU A 56 -6.83 1.05 -4.12
N ILE A 57 -6.11 2.07 -3.67
CA ILE A 57 -5.00 2.65 -4.43
C ILE A 57 -3.92 1.60 -4.69
N VAL A 58 -3.53 0.85 -3.67
CA VAL A 58 -2.54 -0.23 -3.82
C VAL A 58 -3.02 -1.26 -4.83
N SER A 59 -4.28 -1.67 -4.73
CA SER A 59 -4.88 -2.64 -5.66
C SER A 59 -4.88 -2.12 -7.09
N THR A 60 -5.23 -0.85 -7.28
CA THR A 60 -5.24 -0.21 -8.60
C THR A 60 -3.85 -0.22 -9.22
N LEU A 61 -2.82 0.11 -8.44
CA LEU A 61 -1.44 0.09 -8.92
C LEU A 61 -1.02 -1.32 -9.34
N LYS A 62 -1.36 -2.32 -8.54
CA LYS A 62 -1.04 -3.72 -8.86
C LYS A 62 -1.72 -4.17 -10.14
N ASN A 63 -2.96 -3.74 -10.36
CA ASN A 63 -3.70 -4.09 -11.58
C ASN A 63 -3.07 -3.49 -12.84
N HIS A 64 -2.28 -2.43 -12.69
CA HIS A 64 -1.54 -1.82 -13.80
C HIS A 64 -0.10 -2.32 -13.88
N GLY A 65 0.24 -3.37 -13.13
CA GLY A 65 1.58 -3.93 -13.14
C GLY A 65 2.62 -3.13 -12.37
N ILE A 66 2.19 -2.16 -11.57
CA ILE A 66 3.08 -1.36 -10.74
C ILE A 66 3.19 -2.01 -9.37
N LEU A 67 4.42 -2.21 -8.91
CA LEU A 67 4.66 -2.77 -7.58
C LEU A 67 4.28 -1.76 -6.51
N ALA A 68 3.49 -2.19 -5.55
CA ALA A 68 3.04 -1.34 -4.46
C ALA A 68 3.21 -2.08 -3.13
N LEU A 69 3.63 -1.36 -2.11
CA LEU A 69 3.89 -1.91 -0.78
C LEU A 69 3.26 -1.02 0.27
N LEU A 70 2.51 -1.65 1.17
CA LEU A 70 1.90 -0.99 2.32
C LEU A 70 2.65 -1.45 3.56
N THR A 71 3.35 -0.54 4.22
CA THR A 71 4.23 -0.89 5.34
C THR A 71 4.25 0.22 6.40
N THR A 72 4.92 -0.05 7.51
CA THR A 72 5.18 0.95 8.55
C THR A 72 6.64 1.37 8.47
N PRO A 73 7.01 2.56 8.99
CA PRO A 73 8.42 2.97 9.00
C PRO A 73 9.34 1.96 9.68
N GLU A 74 8.86 1.29 10.73
CA GLU A 74 9.65 0.30 11.46
C GLU A 74 9.93 -0.95 10.65
N ASN A 75 8.99 -1.33 9.78
CA ASN A 75 9.08 -2.56 9.01
C ASN A 75 9.54 -2.34 7.57
N LEU A 76 9.82 -1.10 7.18
CA LEU A 76 10.13 -0.75 5.81
C LEU A 76 11.27 -1.58 5.23
N SER A 77 12.38 -1.68 5.93
CA SER A 77 13.56 -2.40 5.43
C SER A 77 13.28 -3.88 5.21
N VAL A 78 12.61 -4.52 6.17
CA VAL A 78 12.26 -5.95 6.07
C VAL A 78 11.30 -6.18 4.93
N ASP A 79 10.27 -5.34 4.81
CA ASP A 79 9.25 -5.51 3.79
C ASP A 79 9.81 -5.27 2.38
N VAL A 80 10.70 -4.29 2.22
CA VAL A 80 11.35 -4.04 0.93
C VAL A 80 12.24 -5.21 0.53
N ILE A 81 13.01 -5.76 1.47
CA ILE A 81 13.86 -6.92 1.20
C ILE A 81 13.01 -8.12 0.81
N ASN A 82 11.92 -8.37 1.52
CA ASN A 82 11.02 -9.48 1.21
C ASN A 82 10.40 -9.32 -0.17
N LYS A 83 10.01 -8.10 -0.54
CA LYS A 83 9.46 -7.82 -1.85
C LYS A 83 10.48 -8.04 -2.95
N TYR A 84 11.71 -7.62 -2.72
CA TYR A 84 12.81 -7.84 -3.66
C TYR A 84 13.07 -9.33 -3.90
N LEU A 85 13.09 -10.11 -2.83
CA LEU A 85 13.30 -11.56 -2.93
C LEU A 85 12.15 -12.24 -3.66
N GLU A 86 10.92 -11.80 -3.42
CA GLU A 86 9.76 -12.31 -4.11
C GLU A 86 9.86 -12.07 -5.63
N ILE A 87 10.26 -10.86 -6.02
CA ILE A 87 10.42 -10.51 -7.42
C ILE A 87 11.51 -11.36 -8.08
N LYS A 88 12.64 -11.53 -7.42
CA LYS A 88 13.74 -12.36 -7.94
C LYS A 88 13.32 -13.82 -8.10
N SER A 89 12.58 -14.33 -7.13
CA SER A 89 12.08 -15.70 -7.19
C SER A 89 11.16 -15.91 -8.39
N GLN A 90 10.26 -14.96 -8.65
CA GLN A 90 9.38 -15.03 -9.81
C GLN A 90 10.13 -14.94 -11.12
N THR A 91 11.13 -14.08 -11.20
CA THR A 91 11.97 -13.95 -12.39
C THR A 91 12.73 -15.23 -12.67
N SER A 92 13.29 -15.87 -11.65
CA SER A 92 13.97 -17.15 -11.77
C SER A 92 13.07 -18.24 -12.29
N LYS A 93 11.83 -18.28 -11.80
CA LYS A 93 10.83 -19.25 -12.27
C LYS A 93 10.44 -19.01 -13.72
N SER A 94 10.38 -17.76 -14.14
CA SER A 94 10.04 -17.40 -15.51
C SER A 94 11.09 -17.84 -16.51
N GLN A 95 12.33 -17.94 -16.08
CA GLN A 95 13.45 -18.34 -16.94
C GLN A 95 13.65 -19.85 -17.01
N ALA A 96 13.03 -20.52 -16.10
CA ALA A 96 13.11 -21.99 -16.09
C ALA A 96 12.09 -22.59 -17.05
#